data_99421dfbe69880d5ea8ed2bcb6cf5c58
#
_entry.id   99421dfbe69880d5ea8ed2bcb6cf5c58
#
_cell.length_a   1.000
_cell.length_b   1.000
_cell.length_c   1.000
_cell.angle_alpha   90.00
_cell.angle_beta   90.00
_cell.angle_gamma   90.00
#
_symmetry.space_group_name_H-M   'P 1'
#
loop_
_entity.id
_entity.type
_entity.pdbx_description
1 polymer ?
#
loop_
_entity_poly.entity_id
_entity_poly.type
_entity_poly.pdbx_seq_one_letter_code
_entity_poly.pdbx_strand_id
1 'polypeptide(L)'
;MSDTLLLNACGNPISSFPVSTISWQRAVKLYFLDKIDILESYDNWDINSPSLSMPVPATVITKDYYRPKHHVCFNRYNLALRDEFKCQYCEEQHRYDNLTIDHVLPRSAGGKTHWTNCVIACKHCNVAKGSKLLRPRRKPEAPDYYRMTALRSRFPFNVKHRSWLDYLPNGVFNETLSVRV
;
A
#
# COMPACT_ATOMS: atom_id res chain seq x y z
N MET A 1 -5.25 6.69 9.35
CA MET A 1 -4.75 6.95 7.98
C MET A 1 -3.24 7.03 8.05
N SER A 2 -2.52 6.61 7.01
CA SER A 2 -1.05 6.66 6.96
C SER A 2 -0.66 7.90 6.15
N ASP A 3 -0.18 8.92 6.83
CA ASP A 3 -0.04 10.26 6.26
C ASP A 3 1.43 10.70 6.15
N THR A 4 2.36 9.92 6.73
CA THR A 4 3.79 10.24 6.77
C THR A 4 4.58 9.14 6.06
N LEU A 5 5.43 9.50 5.10
CA LEU A 5 6.38 8.59 4.45
C LEU A 5 7.54 8.31 5.41
N LEU A 6 7.86 7.02 5.60
CA LEU A 6 8.97 6.59 6.43
C LEU A 6 10.14 6.10 5.57
N LEU A 7 11.23 6.84 5.60
CA LEU A 7 12.47 6.48 4.93
C LEU A 7 13.43 5.77 5.88
N ASN A 8 14.27 4.94 5.33
CA ASN A 8 15.41 4.33 5.99
C ASN A 8 16.57 5.33 6.06
N ALA A 9 17.53 5.14 6.94
CA ALA A 9 18.73 5.97 7.05
C ALA A 9 19.52 6.17 5.74
N CYS A 10 19.30 5.32 4.72
CA CYS A 10 19.89 5.48 3.39
C CYS A 10 19.02 6.34 2.42
N GLY A 11 17.95 6.99 2.89
CA GLY A 11 17.06 7.82 2.08
C GLY A 11 16.02 7.07 1.25
N ASN A 12 16.06 5.75 1.22
CA ASN A 12 15.06 4.94 0.50
C ASN A 12 13.91 4.51 1.43
N PRO A 13 12.69 4.30 0.91
CA PRO A 13 11.61 3.72 1.70
C PRO A 13 12.01 2.37 2.30
N ILE A 14 11.70 2.15 3.60
CA ILE A 14 12.00 0.87 4.29
C ILE A 14 11.35 -0.32 3.60
N SER A 15 10.17 -0.13 3.05
CA SER A 15 9.44 -1.14 2.29
C SER A 15 8.81 -0.52 1.04
N SER A 16 8.83 -1.26 -0.05
CA SER A 16 8.14 -0.90 -1.28
C SER A 16 6.73 -1.52 -1.35
N PHE A 17 6.42 -2.56 -0.56
CA PHE A 17 5.14 -3.27 -0.61
C PHE A 17 4.59 -3.64 0.77
N PRO A 18 3.65 -2.85 1.30
CA PRO A 18 3.24 -1.50 0.87
C PRO A 18 4.39 -0.50 1.03
N VAL A 19 4.27 0.68 0.41
CA VAL A 19 5.19 1.79 0.74
C VAL A 19 5.14 2.01 2.24
N SER A 20 6.31 2.15 2.85
CA SER A 20 6.41 2.35 4.29
C SER A 20 5.85 3.72 4.66
N THR A 21 4.57 3.72 4.99
CA THR A 21 3.89 4.89 5.54
C THR A 21 3.41 4.59 6.95
N ILE A 22 3.45 5.60 7.80
CA ILE A 22 2.97 5.54 9.18
C ILE A 22 1.95 6.64 9.43
N SER A 23 1.16 6.52 10.49
CA SER A 23 0.30 7.63 10.91
C SER A 23 1.15 8.78 11.46
N TRP A 24 0.67 10.01 11.27
CA TRP A 24 1.37 11.18 11.81
C TRP A 24 1.58 11.11 13.34
N GLN A 25 0.62 10.57 14.09
CA GLN A 25 0.77 10.38 15.54
C GLN A 25 1.96 9.49 15.88
N ARG A 26 2.15 8.42 15.10
CA ARG A 26 3.30 7.53 15.28
C ARG A 26 4.60 8.23 14.88
N ALA A 27 4.60 9.03 13.83
CA ALA A 27 5.76 9.81 13.43
C ALA A 27 6.18 10.79 14.54
N VAL A 28 5.23 11.57 15.07
CA VAL A 28 5.48 12.49 16.19
C VAL A 28 6.03 11.74 17.41
N LYS A 29 5.43 10.61 17.78
CA LYS A 29 5.95 9.79 18.88
C LYS A 29 7.38 9.33 18.65
N LEU A 30 7.71 8.87 17.44
CA LEU A 30 9.08 8.43 17.11
C LEU A 30 10.08 9.58 17.10
N TYR A 31 9.66 10.78 16.68
CA TYR A 31 10.47 11.99 16.73
C TYR A 31 10.87 12.35 18.18
N PHE A 32 9.89 12.40 19.09
CA PHE A 32 10.19 12.66 20.52
C PHE A 32 10.95 11.53 21.24
N LEU A 33 10.95 10.31 20.68
CA LEU A 33 11.78 9.21 21.14
C LEU A 33 13.18 9.21 20.50
N ASP A 34 13.53 10.24 19.75
CA ASP A 34 14.83 10.38 19.05
C ASP A 34 15.15 9.22 18.07
N LYS A 35 14.12 8.63 17.44
CA LYS A 35 14.26 7.50 16.50
C LYS A 35 14.24 7.91 15.04
N ILE A 36 13.74 9.09 14.74
CA ILE A 36 13.61 9.63 13.40
C ILE A 36 13.92 11.13 13.37
N ASP A 37 14.26 11.63 12.19
CA ASP A 37 14.32 13.05 11.87
C ASP A 37 13.21 13.40 10.87
N ILE A 38 12.67 14.62 11.00
CA ILE A 38 11.66 15.14 10.08
C ILE A 38 12.38 15.80 8.92
N LEU A 39 12.11 15.35 7.67
CA LEU A 39 12.67 15.96 6.48
C LEU A 39 11.72 17.01 5.91
N GLU A 40 10.42 16.67 5.83
CA GLU A 40 9.38 17.52 5.27
C GLU A 40 8.11 17.45 6.12
N SER A 41 7.39 18.55 6.18
CA SER A 41 6.12 18.69 6.89
C SER A 41 5.03 19.19 5.96
N TYR A 42 3.77 19.00 6.33
CA TYR A 42 2.62 19.59 5.64
C TYR A 42 2.56 21.10 5.92
N ASP A 43 2.31 21.92 4.88
CA ASP A 43 2.30 23.39 5.00
C ASP A 43 1.08 23.92 5.78
N ASN A 44 -0.06 23.24 5.68
CA ASN A 44 -1.34 23.72 6.23
C ASN A 44 -1.98 22.73 7.21
N TRP A 45 -1.16 21.94 7.89
CA TRP A 45 -1.65 20.97 8.85
C TRP A 45 -0.78 20.94 10.08
N ASP A 46 -1.23 21.67 11.13
CA ASP A 46 -0.55 21.74 12.41
C ASP A 46 -1.24 20.90 13.48
N ILE A 47 -0.47 20.40 14.39
CA ILE A 47 -0.93 19.77 15.63
C ILE A 47 -0.62 20.69 16.78
N ASN A 48 -1.64 20.93 17.60
CA ASN A 48 -1.54 21.81 18.75
C ASN A 48 -1.83 21.02 20.03
N SER A 49 -1.00 21.25 21.04
CA SER A 49 -1.22 20.82 22.41
C SER A 49 -1.01 22.02 23.34
N PRO A 50 -1.37 21.95 24.62
CA PRO A 50 -1.20 23.08 25.54
C PRO A 50 0.24 23.62 25.61
N SER A 51 1.26 22.81 25.32
CA SER A 51 2.68 23.16 25.44
C SER A 51 3.46 23.07 24.13
N LEU A 52 2.83 22.64 23.03
CA LEU A 52 3.51 22.40 21.76
C LEU A 52 2.60 22.69 20.58
N SER A 53 3.14 23.41 19.61
CA SER A 53 2.60 23.53 18.27
C SER A 53 3.66 23.11 17.27
N MET A 54 3.35 22.21 16.35
CA MET A 54 4.28 21.78 15.30
C MET A 54 3.52 21.33 14.04
N PRO A 55 4.12 21.52 12.84
CA PRO A 55 3.52 21.01 11.61
C PRO A 55 3.54 19.47 11.58
N VAL A 56 2.53 18.88 10.94
CA VAL A 56 2.44 17.42 10.78
C VAL A 56 3.55 16.93 9.86
N PRO A 57 4.36 15.94 10.27
CA PRO A 57 5.42 15.38 9.44
C PRO A 57 4.86 14.69 8.20
N ALA A 58 5.31 15.10 7.00
CA ALA A 58 4.97 14.48 5.72
C ALA A 58 5.97 13.40 5.33
N THR A 59 7.27 13.64 5.55
CA THR A 59 8.37 12.71 5.26
C THR A 59 9.34 12.69 6.43
N VAL A 60 9.68 11.50 6.89
CA VAL A 60 10.60 11.27 7.99
C VAL A 60 11.64 10.21 7.64
N ILE A 61 12.83 10.31 8.22
CA ILE A 61 13.94 9.37 8.03
C ILE A 61 14.34 8.73 9.35
N THR A 62 14.61 7.43 9.36
CA THR A 62 15.09 6.73 10.54
C THR A 62 16.57 7.04 10.80
N LYS A 63 16.96 7.19 12.07
CA LYS A 63 18.36 7.35 12.45
C LYS A 63 19.14 6.04 12.30
N ASP A 64 18.50 4.92 12.61
CA ASP A 64 19.09 3.59 12.44
C ASP A 64 18.76 3.01 11.06
N TYR A 65 19.73 2.24 10.51
CA TYR A 65 19.49 1.52 9.25
C TYR A 65 18.72 0.22 9.50
N TYR A 66 17.61 0.06 8.82
CA TYR A 66 16.81 -1.17 8.84
C TYR A 66 17.01 -1.93 7.52
N ARG A 67 17.41 -3.20 7.62
CA ARG A 67 17.58 -4.05 6.43
C ARG A 67 16.23 -4.25 5.73
N PRO A 68 16.09 -3.82 4.46
CA PRO A 68 14.85 -4.01 3.71
C PRO A 68 14.51 -5.50 3.59
N LYS A 69 13.25 -5.83 3.85
CA LYS A 69 12.75 -7.20 3.63
C LYS A 69 12.12 -7.25 2.23
N HIS A 70 12.62 -8.14 1.38
CA HIS A 70 12.05 -8.42 0.06
C HIS A 70 10.81 -9.32 0.21
N HIS A 71 9.83 -8.82 0.95
CA HIS A 71 8.60 -9.51 1.26
C HIS A 71 7.40 -8.67 0.84
N VAL A 72 6.46 -9.29 0.13
CA VAL A 72 5.20 -8.65 -0.25
C VAL A 72 4.15 -8.99 0.80
N CYS A 73 3.74 -8.02 1.60
CA CYS A 73 2.68 -8.21 2.59
C CYS A 73 1.35 -8.54 1.91
N PHE A 74 0.62 -9.54 2.45
CA PHE A 74 -0.72 -9.84 2.00
C PHE A 74 -1.68 -8.73 2.43
N ASN A 75 -2.23 -8.00 1.48
CA ASN A 75 -3.32 -7.06 1.66
C ASN A 75 -4.11 -6.92 0.37
N ARG A 76 -5.28 -6.25 0.43
CA ARG A 76 -6.17 -6.08 -0.72
C ARG A 76 -5.50 -5.36 -1.89
N TYR A 77 -4.69 -4.33 -1.63
CA TYR A 77 -4.03 -3.57 -2.68
C TYR A 77 -2.97 -4.43 -3.40
N ASN A 78 -2.11 -5.10 -2.65
CA ASN A 78 -1.08 -5.96 -3.23
C ASN A 78 -1.67 -7.16 -3.96
N LEU A 79 -2.81 -7.68 -3.49
CA LEU A 79 -3.55 -8.72 -4.19
C LEU A 79 -4.13 -8.18 -5.51
N ALA A 80 -4.71 -6.97 -5.50
CA ALA A 80 -5.19 -6.31 -6.71
C ALA A 80 -4.05 -6.01 -7.70
N LEU A 81 -2.90 -5.56 -7.20
CA LEU A 81 -1.71 -5.32 -8.01
C LEU A 81 -1.19 -6.61 -8.66
N ARG A 82 -1.11 -7.74 -7.90
CA ARG A 82 -0.74 -9.05 -8.43
C ARG A 82 -1.64 -9.48 -9.58
N ASP A 83 -2.94 -9.24 -9.43
CA ASP A 83 -3.98 -9.60 -10.40
C ASP A 83 -4.25 -8.49 -11.42
N GLU A 84 -3.36 -7.45 -11.47
CA GLU A 84 -3.39 -6.33 -12.42
C GLU A 84 -4.72 -5.55 -12.40
N PHE A 85 -5.36 -5.44 -11.22
CA PHE A 85 -6.67 -4.80 -11.03
C PHE A 85 -7.78 -5.40 -11.92
N LYS A 86 -7.62 -6.66 -12.35
CA LYS A 86 -8.61 -7.41 -13.15
C LYS A 86 -9.35 -8.43 -12.29
N CYS A 87 -10.65 -8.48 -12.43
CA CYS A 87 -11.45 -9.55 -11.84
C CYS A 87 -11.00 -10.90 -12.38
N GLN A 88 -10.69 -11.86 -11.50
CA GLN A 88 -10.22 -13.19 -11.92
C GLN A 88 -11.34 -14.12 -12.40
N TYR A 89 -12.59 -13.62 -12.50
CA TYR A 89 -13.74 -14.35 -13.01
C TYR A 89 -14.29 -13.78 -14.32
N CYS A 90 -14.57 -12.47 -14.41
CA CYS A 90 -15.04 -11.84 -15.66
C CYS A 90 -13.91 -11.25 -16.51
N GLU A 91 -12.66 -11.20 -15.98
CA GLU A 91 -11.48 -10.68 -16.67
C GLU A 91 -11.49 -9.18 -16.96
N GLU A 92 -12.54 -8.49 -16.57
CA GLU A 92 -12.67 -7.05 -16.76
C GLU A 92 -11.81 -6.29 -15.75
N GLN A 93 -11.27 -5.16 -16.20
CA GLN A 93 -10.55 -4.22 -15.32
C GLN A 93 -11.55 -3.35 -14.59
N HIS A 94 -11.37 -3.21 -13.27
CA HIS A 94 -12.24 -2.42 -12.42
C HIS A 94 -11.45 -1.40 -11.60
N ARG A 95 -12.13 -0.33 -11.19
CA ARG A 95 -11.59 0.59 -10.18
C ARG A 95 -11.38 -0.16 -8.86
N TYR A 96 -10.34 0.20 -8.13
CA TYR A 96 -9.96 -0.46 -6.87
C TYR A 96 -11.12 -0.56 -5.87
N ASP A 97 -12.00 0.44 -5.81
CA ASP A 97 -13.15 0.46 -4.90
C ASP A 97 -14.19 -0.64 -5.19
N ASN A 98 -14.25 -1.12 -6.43
CA ASN A 98 -15.15 -2.19 -6.87
C ASN A 98 -14.53 -3.59 -6.80
N LEU A 99 -13.26 -3.68 -6.41
CA LEU A 99 -12.54 -4.94 -6.26
C LEU A 99 -12.57 -5.42 -4.82
N THR A 100 -12.75 -6.71 -4.61
CA THR A 100 -12.82 -7.37 -3.31
C THR A 100 -11.91 -8.59 -3.28
N ILE A 101 -11.49 -9.00 -2.09
CA ILE A 101 -10.80 -10.28 -1.90
C ILE A 101 -11.82 -11.40 -1.94
N ASP A 102 -11.63 -12.36 -2.84
CA ASP A 102 -12.39 -13.60 -2.86
C ASP A 102 -11.51 -14.80 -2.49
N HIS A 103 -12.09 -15.76 -1.77
CA HIS A 103 -11.45 -17.02 -1.42
C HIS A 103 -11.86 -18.09 -2.43
N VAL A 104 -10.91 -18.62 -3.20
CA VAL A 104 -11.17 -19.68 -4.21
C VAL A 104 -11.78 -20.90 -3.51
N LEU A 105 -11.13 -21.43 -2.49
CA LEU A 105 -11.75 -22.34 -1.51
C LEU A 105 -12.47 -21.46 -0.47
N PRO A 106 -13.79 -21.50 -0.38
CA PRO A 106 -14.55 -20.67 0.55
C PRO A 106 -14.14 -20.87 2.01
N ARG A 107 -14.24 -19.82 2.83
CA ARG A 107 -13.95 -19.91 4.27
C ARG A 107 -14.84 -20.93 4.98
N SER A 108 -16.10 -21.08 4.57
CA SER A 108 -17.02 -22.11 5.05
C SER A 108 -16.55 -23.54 4.78
N ALA A 109 -15.70 -23.72 3.75
CA ALA A 109 -15.06 -25.01 3.42
C ALA A 109 -13.61 -25.11 3.95
N GLY A 110 -13.21 -24.28 4.91
CA GLY A 110 -11.88 -24.29 5.51
C GLY A 110 -10.82 -23.46 4.75
N GLY A 111 -11.21 -22.67 3.75
CA GLY A 111 -10.31 -21.81 3.01
C GLY A 111 -9.64 -20.75 3.88
N LYS A 112 -8.33 -20.65 3.80
CA LYS A 112 -7.52 -19.66 4.56
C LYS A 112 -7.27 -18.42 3.72
N THR A 113 -7.14 -17.26 4.39
CA THR A 113 -6.74 -16.00 3.75
C THR A 113 -5.23 -16.02 3.51
N HIS A 114 -4.84 -16.43 2.31
CA HIS A 114 -3.45 -16.57 1.90
C HIS A 114 -3.30 -16.36 0.40
N TRP A 115 -2.08 -16.05 -0.05
CA TRP A 115 -1.75 -15.80 -1.47
C TRP A 115 -2.20 -16.93 -2.41
N THR A 116 -2.12 -18.17 -1.98
CA THR A 116 -2.47 -19.35 -2.78
C THR A 116 -3.95 -19.72 -2.76
N ASN A 117 -4.77 -18.97 -2.00
CA ASN A 117 -6.22 -19.21 -1.93
C ASN A 117 -7.05 -17.94 -2.22
N CYS A 118 -6.43 -16.78 -2.34
CA CYS A 118 -7.15 -15.53 -2.55
C CYS A 118 -6.87 -14.94 -3.93
N VAL A 119 -7.91 -14.39 -4.55
CA VAL A 119 -7.86 -13.64 -5.82
C VAL A 119 -8.66 -12.36 -5.70
N ILE A 120 -8.41 -11.42 -6.63
CA ILE A 120 -9.26 -10.23 -6.77
C ILE A 120 -10.47 -10.56 -7.63
N ALA A 121 -11.65 -10.20 -7.13
CA ALA A 121 -12.92 -10.29 -7.84
C ALA A 121 -13.68 -8.97 -7.76
N CYS A 122 -14.44 -8.62 -8.80
CA CYS A 122 -15.37 -7.51 -8.70
C CYS A 122 -16.52 -7.88 -7.73
N LYS A 123 -17.16 -6.88 -7.15
CA LYS A 123 -18.27 -7.08 -6.20
C LYS A 123 -19.36 -8.00 -6.77
N HIS A 124 -19.71 -7.80 -8.05
CA HIS A 124 -20.73 -8.60 -8.73
C HIS A 124 -20.34 -10.10 -8.81
N CYS A 125 -19.16 -10.41 -9.35
CA CYS A 125 -18.69 -11.81 -9.46
C CYS A 125 -18.50 -12.47 -8.10
N ASN A 126 -18.01 -11.72 -7.10
CA ASN A 126 -17.80 -12.25 -5.75
C ASN A 126 -19.14 -12.63 -5.10
N VAL A 127 -20.17 -11.78 -5.23
CA VAL A 127 -21.52 -12.07 -4.72
C VAL A 127 -22.15 -13.24 -5.49
N ALA A 128 -22.06 -13.26 -6.83
CA ALA A 128 -22.58 -14.35 -7.65
C ALA A 128 -21.93 -15.72 -7.36
N LYS A 129 -20.64 -15.70 -7.05
CA LYS A 129 -19.92 -16.93 -6.64
C LYS A 129 -20.36 -17.40 -5.26
N GLY A 130 -20.47 -16.50 -4.29
CA GLY A 130 -20.79 -16.86 -2.90
C GLY A 130 -19.84 -17.93 -2.36
N SER A 131 -20.40 -19.02 -1.81
CA SER A 131 -19.64 -20.15 -1.27
C SER A 131 -19.37 -21.27 -2.28
N LYS A 132 -19.66 -21.06 -3.57
CA LYS A 132 -19.42 -22.07 -4.60
C LYS A 132 -17.93 -22.17 -4.92
N LEU A 133 -17.45 -23.39 -5.24
CA LEU A 133 -16.14 -23.61 -5.83
C LEU A 133 -16.18 -23.17 -7.30
N LEU A 134 -15.58 -22.01 -7.59
CA LEU A 134 -15.43 -21.52 -8.96
C LEU A 134 -13.93 -21.34 -9.25
N ARG A 135 -13.49 -21.88 -10.38
CA ARG A 135 -12.07 -21.77 -10.78
C ARG A 135 -11.77 -20.36 -11.29
N PRO A 136 -10.80 -19.64 -10.70
CA PRO A 136 -10.37 -18.37 -11.23
C PRO A 136 -9.59 -18.57 -12.55
N ARG A 137 -9.47 -17.52 -13.34
CA ARG A 137 -8.69 -17.51 -14.58
C ARG A 137 -7.25 -17.98 -14.39
N ARG A 138 -6.59 -17.45 -13.37
CA ARG A 138 -5.22 -17.83 -13.01
C ARG A 138 -5.23 -18.52 -11.66
N LYS A 139 -4.43 -19.57 -11.55
CA LYS A 139 -4.20 -20.20 -10.25
C LYS A 139 -3.56 -19.18 -9.30
N PRO A 140 -4.11 -18.99 -8.10
CA PRO A 140 -3.54 -18.05 -7.15
C PRO A 140 -2.19 -18.57 -6.63
N GLU A 141 -1.17 -17.74 -6.72
CA GLU A 141 0.19 -18.03 -6.29
C GLU A 141 0.74 -16.85 -5.47
N ALA A 142 1.75 -17.14 -4.64
CA ALA A 142 2.46 -16.07 -3.94
C ALA A 142 3.21 -15.19 -4.97
N PRO A 143 3.16 -13.86 -4.84
CA PRO A 143 3.82 -12.98 -5.77
C PRO A 143 5.34 -12.99 -5.55
N ASP A 144 6.09 -12.91 -6.64
CA ASP A 144 7.50 -12.57 -6.61
C ASP A 144 7.68 -11.06 -6.35
N TYR A 145 8.64 -10.69 -5.50
CA TYR A 145 8.93 -9.31 -5.14
C TYR A 145 9.31 -8.44 -6.35
N TYR A 146 10.18 -8.93 -7.22
CA TYR A 146 10.67 -8.17 -8.38
C TYR A 146 9.59 -7.98 -9.43
N ARG A 147 8.76 -9.01 -9.65
CA ARG A 147 7.58 -8.90 -10.52
C ARG A 147 6.60 -7.87 -10.00
N MET A 148 6.35 -7.82 -8.70
CA MET A 148 5.48 -6.82 -8.09
C MET A 148 6.04 -5.40 -8.25
N THR A 149 7.36 -5.23 -8.14
CA THR A 149 8.03 -3.94 -8.39
C THR A 149 7.80 -3.47 -9.82
N ALA A 150 7.96 -4.35 -10.81
CA ALA A 150 7.71 -4.03 -12.21
C ALA A 150 6.22 -3.72 -12.50
N LEU A 151 5.29 -4.45 -11.88
CA LEU A 151 3.86 -4.19 -12.02
C LEU A 151 3.47 -2.84 -11.41
N ARG A 152 4.11 -2.42 -10.34
CA ARG A 152 3.81 -1.18 -9.65
C ARG A 152 4.04 0.07 -10.52
N SER A 153 5.06 0.07 -11.38
CA SER A 153 5.29 1.17 -12.32
C SER A 153 4.13 1.35 -13.31
N ARG A 154 3.35 0.30 -13.54
CA ARG A 154 2.16 0.33 -14.43
C ARG A 154 0.87 0.73 -13.71
N PHE A 155 0.84 0.64 -12.38
CA PHE A 155 -0.31 0.92 -11.52
C PHE A 155 0.11 1.84 -10.37
N PRO A 156 0.23 3.15 -10.62
CA PRO A 156 0.70 4.12 -9.64
C PRO A 156 -0.27 4.21 -8.44
N PHE A 157 0.27 4.52 -7.27
CA PHE A 157 -0.52 4.76 -6.07
C PHE A 157 -0.71 6.25 -5.82
N ASN A 158 -1.69 6.58 -4.96
CA ASN A 158 -1.98 7.95 -4.59
C ASN A 158 -0.89 8.51 -3.65
N VAL A 159 -0.22 9.57 -4.09
CA VAL A 159 0.78 10.32 -3.32
C VAL A 159 0.06 11.38 -2.51
N LYS A 160 0.30 11.41 -1.20
CA LYS A 160 -0.37 12.36 -0.28
C LYS A 160 0.35 13.68 -0.13
N HIS A 161 1.66 13.68 -0.32
CA HIS A 161 2.48 14.88 -0.23
C HIS A 161 3.51 14.93 -1.36
N ARG A 162 3.75 16.12 -1.92
CA ARG A 162 4.65 16.31 -3.07
C ARG A 162 6.07 15.80 -2.81
N SER A 163 6.61 16.01 -1.61
CA SER A 163 7.95 15.57 -1.25
C SER A 163 8.17 14.06 -1.39
N TRP A 164 7.10 13.25 -1.38
CA TRP A 164 7.24 11.80 -1.57
C TRP A 164 7.78 11.43 -2.95
N LEU A 165 7.58 12.30 -3.94
CA LEU A 165 8.05 12.09 -5.31
C LEU A 165 9.57 12.04 -5.40
N ASP A 166 10.25 12.81 -4.54
CA ASP A 166 11.71 12.91 -4.54
C ASP A 166 12.39 11.63 -4.00
N TYR A 167 11.66 10.83 -3.20
CA TYR A 167 12.16 9.64 -2.53
C TYR A 167 11.65 8.32 -3.12
N LEU A 168 10.75 8.39 -4.08
CA LEU A 168 10.16 7.21 -4.66
C LEU A 168 10.71 6.97 -6.08
N PRO A 169 10.99 5.73 -6.51
CA PRO A 169 11.59 5.45 -7.82
C PRO A 169 10.77 6.01 -8.98
N ASN A 170 11.41 6.60 -9.96
CA ASN A 170 10.78 7.11 -11.18
C ASN A 170 9.90 6.04 -11.85
N GLY A 171 8.71 6.43 -12.31
CA GLY A 171 7.74 5.53 -12.96
C GLY A 171 6.64 4.98 -12.04
N VAL A 172 6.67 5.32 -10.74
CA VAL A 172 5.65 4.90 -9.76
C VAL A 172 4.44 5.85 -9.76
N PHE A 173 4.47 6.96 -10.53
CA PHE A 173 3.48 8.03 -10.48
C PHE A 173 2.94 8.41 -11.86
N ASN A 174 1.64 8.70 -11.93
CA ASN A 174 1.09 9.57 -12.97
C ASN A 174 1.04 11.00 -12.41
N GLU A 175 1.65 11.95 -13.09
CA GLU A 175 1.61 13.39 -12.78
C GLU A 175 0.19 14.00 -12.83
N THR A 176 -0.81 13.22 -13.22
CA THR A 176 -2.22 13.63 -13.36
C THR A 176 -3.05 13.45 -12.10
N LEU A 177 -2.47 13.09 -10.96
CA LEU A 177 -3.26 13.00 -9.73
C LEU A 177 -3.25 14.32 -8.99
N SER A 178 -4.35 15.06 -9.21
CA SER A 178 -4.77 16.21 -8.43
C SER A 178 -4.48 15.98 -6.94
N VAL A 179 -3.55 16.78 -6.40
CA VAL A 179 -3.48 17.07 -4.98
C VAL A 179 -4.85 17.66 -4.62
N ARG A 180 -5.73 16.86 -4.02
CA ARG A 180 -6.91 17.42 -3.36
C ARG A 180 -6.42 18.06 -2.08
N VAL A 181 -6.39 19.40 -2.11
CA VAL A 181 -6.30 20.31 -0.98
C VAL A 181 -7.42 20.00 0.01
#